data_8db94d32fc013afba0d3592e98a48287
#
_entry.id   8db94d32fc013afba0d3592e98a48287
#
_cell.length_a   1.000
_cell.length_b   1.000
_cell.length_c   1.000
_cell.angle_alpha   90.00
_cell.angle_beta   90.00
_cell.angle_gamma   90.00
#
_symmetry.space_group_name_H-M   'P 1'
#
loop_
_entity.id
_entity.type
_entity.pdbx_description
1 polymer ?
#
loop_
_entity_poly.entity_id
_entity_poly.type
_entity_poly.pdbx_seq_one_letter_code
_entity_poly.pdbx_strand_id
1 'polypeptide(L)'
;VLFRSCDVFADKQLRLMIVRKSDHCILGTIDITDFVPLHSRGEVGIAIHKDYRQQGYAGDALNLLCEYAFDFLSLTQLYAHVAVDNDVCMKLFTSCGFVQCGLLKNWLQIGGCYKDAALFQCLNPKLNCK
;
A
#
# COMPACT_ATOMS: atom_id res chain seq x y z
N VAL A 1 -11.45 6.13 -7.73
CA VAL A 1 -11.06 7.51 -7.40
C VAL A 1 -10.54 7.55 -5.97
N LEU A 2 -9.45 8.29 -5.76
CA LEU A 2 -8.83 8.45 -4.45
C LEU A 2 -8.95 9.91 -4.00
N PHE A 3 -9.26 10.12 -2.72
CA PHE A 3 -9.32 11.45 -2.12
C PHE A 3 -8.31 11.57 -0.99
N ARG A 4 -7.52 12.63 -1.02
CA ARG A 4 -6.50 12.92 -0.02
C ARG A 4 -7.13 13.68 1.16
N SER A 5 -6.81 13.27 2.39
CA SER A 5 -7.32 13.89 3.60
C SER A 5 -6.26 14.67 4.40
N CYS A 6 -4.98 14.64 3.99
CA CYS A 6 -3.90 15.31 4.73
C CYS A 6 -2.75 15.69 3.81
N ASP A 7 -1.85 16.55 4.33
CA ASP A 7 -0.62 16.92 3.63
C ASP A 7 0.46 15.89 3.95
N VAL A 8 0.92 15.16 2.93
CA VAL A 8 1.88 14.07 3.10
C VAL A 8 3.23 14.56 3.62
N PHE A 9 3.67 15.74 3.21
CA PHE A 9 4.97 16.27 3.64
C PHE A 9 4.94 16.79 5.07
N ALA A 10 3.85 17.43 5.50
CA ALA A 10 3.70 17.91 6.87
C ALA A 10 3.45 16.79 7.85
N ASP A 11 2.57 15.85 7.50
CA ASP A 11 2.14 14.77 8.40
C ASP A 11 2.98 13.51 8.26
N LYS A 12 3.85 13.43 7.26
CA LYS A 12 4.65 12.26 6.92
C LYS A 12 3.82 11.02 6.67
N GLN A 13 2.60 11.24 6.21
CA GLN A 13 1.67 10.19 5.82
C GLN A 13 0.69 10.73 4.79
N LEU A 14 0.15 9.83 3.99
CA LEU A 14 -0.90 10.12 3.02
C LEU A 14 -2.02 9.14 3.27
N ARG A 15 -3.21 9.64 3.58
CA ARG A 15 -4.38 8.80 3.78
C ARG A 15 -5.42 9.14 2.74
N LEU A 16 -5.86 8.13 2.00
CA LEU A 16 -6.80 8.29 0.89
C LEU A 16 -8.01 7.39 1.12
N MET A 17 -9.18 7.90 0.75
CA MET A 17 -10.39 7.07 0.68
C MET A 17 -10.52 6.52 -0.73
N ILE A 18 -10.87 5.24 -0.83
CA ILE A 18 -11.17 4.57 -2.10
C ILE A 18 -12.66 4.75 -2.36
N VAL A 19 -12.99 5.42 -3.44
CA VAL A 19 -14.38 5.76 -3.76
C VAL A 19 -14.73 5.19 -5.13
N ARG A 20 -15.87 4.49 -5.19
CA ARG A 20 -16.36 3.96 -6.45
C ARG A 20 -16.87 5.09 -7.35
N LYS A 21 -16.37 5.15 -8.56
CA LYS A 21 -16.65 6.26 -9.46
C LYS A 21 -18.12 6.36 -9.86
N SER A 22 -18.78 5.22 -9.99
CA SER A 22 -20.16 5.16 -10.50
C SER A 22 -21.21 5.78 -9.56
N ASP A 23 -21.01 5.65 -8.23
CA ASP A 23 -22.02 6.09 -7.25
C ASP A 23 -21.43 6.81 -6.04
N HIS A 24 -20.11 7.09 -6.06
CA HIS A 24 -19.39 7.75 -4.97
C HIS A 24 -19.42 6.98 -3.64
N CYS A 25 -19.67 5.66 -3.70
CA CYS A 25 -19.67 4.82 -2.52
C CYS A 25 -18.23 4.66 -2.00
N ILE A 26 -18.05 4.83 -0.68
CA ILE A 26 -16.74 4.63 -0.04
C ILE A 26 -16.50 3.14 0.14
N LEU A 27 -15.44 2.61 -0.48
CA LEU A 27 -15.15 1.19 -0.49
C LEU A 27 -14.11 0.80 0.56
N GLY A 28 -13.25 1.73 0.95
CA GLY A 28 -12.18 1.47 1.89
C GLY A 28 -11.17 2.61 1.93
N THR A 29 -9.99 2.29 2.43
CA THR A 29 -8.89 3.26 2.54
C THR A 29 -7.59 2.66 2.02
N ILE A 30 -6.71 3.53 1.53
CA ILE A 30 -5.35 3.17 1.17
C ILE A 30 -4.45 4.32 1.63
N ASP A 31 -3.32 3.98 2.24
CA ASP A 31 -2.45 5.01 2.80
C ASP A 31 -0.98 4.70 2.58
N ILE A 32 -0.18 5.75 2.66
CA ILE A 32 1.26 5.68 2.79
C ILE A 32 1.60 6.24 4.17
N THR A 33 2.23 5.43 4.99
CA THR A 33 2.70 5.81 6.31
C THR A 33 4.22 5.68 6.38
N ASP A 34 4.81 6.09 7.49
CA ASP A 34 6.27 6.02 7.68
C ASP A 34 7.03 6.63 6.49
N PHE A 35 6.49 7.75 5.99
CA PHE A 35 7.13 8.47 4.89
C PHE A 35 8.43 9.09 5.37
N VAL A 36 9.54 8.67 4.77
CA VAL A 36 10.88 9.16 5.10
C VAL A 36 11.40 9.97 3.91
N PRO A 37 11.28 11.31 3.94
CA PRO A 37 11.69 12.15 2.80
C PRO A 37 13.15 11.96 2.38
N LEU A 38 14.04 11.80 3.35
CA LEU A 38 15.46 11.61 3.07
C LEU A 38 15.73 10.40 2.17
N HIS A 39 14.98 9.32 2.37
CA HIS A 39 15.14 8.08 1.62
C HIS A 39 14.05 7.86 0.57
N SER A 40 13.12 8.80 0.46
CA SER A 40 12.04 8.80 -0.53
C SER A 40 11.27 7.47 -0.56
N ARG A 41 10.88 6.99 0.61
CA ARG A 41 10.12 5.74 0.72
C ARG A 41 8.95 5.87 1.68
N GLY A 42 7.97 5.00 1.53
CA GLY A 42 6.84 4.93 2.43
C GLY A 42 6.23 3.55 2.45
N GLU A 43 5.48 3.27 3.50
CA GLU A 43 4.80 1.99 3.69
C GLU A 43 3.36 2.08 3.25
N VAL A 44 2.90 1.11 2.46
CA VAL A 44 1.52 1.04 1.97
C VAL A 44 0.67 0.24 2.94
N GLY A 45 -0.48 0.82 3.31
CA GLY A 45 -1.54 0.11 3.99
C GLY A 45 -2.81 0.18 3.16
N ILE A 46 -3.60 -0.89 3.13
CA ILE A 46 -4.85 -0.92 2.38
C ILE A 46 -5.90 -1.73 3.14
N ALA A 47 -7.12 -1.22 3.16
CA ALA A 47 -8.26 -1.89 3.77
C ALA A 47 -9.49 -1.66 2.91
N ILE A 48 -10.11 -2.74 2.46
CA ILE A 48 -11.37 -2.72 1.71
C ILE A 48 -12.46 -3.25 2.62
N HIS A 49 -13.59 -2.56 2.66
CA HIS A 49 -14.76 -3.01 3.40
C HIS A 49 -15.18 -4.39 2.88
N LYS A 50 -15.54 -5.29 3.80
CA LYS A 50 -15.81 -6.70 3.49
C LYS A 50 -16.83 -6.91 2.36
N ASP A 51 -17.81 -5.99 2.23
CA ASP A 51 -18.86 -6.10 1.23
C ASP A 51 -18.36 -5.83 -0.18
N TYR A 52 -17.17 -5.26 -0.33
CA TYR A 52 -16.62 -4.85 -1.62
C TYR A 52 -15.32 -5.59 -1.97
N ARG A 53 -14.99 -6.63 -1.21
CA ARG A 53 -13.78 -7.42 -1.46
C ARG A 53 -13.95 -8.33 -2.68
N GLN A 54 -12.83 -8.73 -3.28
CA GLN A 54 -12.76 -9.65 -4.40
C GLN A 54 -13.47 -9.16 -5.67
N GLN A 55 -13.51 -7.83 -5.85
CA GLN A 55 -14.11 -7.19 -7.02
C GLN A 55 -13.08 -6.36 -7.82
N GLY A 56 -11.80 -6.49 -7.50
CA GLY A 56 -10.73 -5.79 -8.21
C GLY A 56 -10.46 -4.37 -7.73
N TYR A 57 -11.21 -3.86 -6.77
CA TYR A 57 -11.04 -2.48 -6.30
C TYR A 57 -9.69 -2.24 -5.63
N ALA A 58 -9.22 -3.22 -4.85
CA ALA A 58 -7.93 -3.10 -4.16
C ALA A 58 -6.78 -2.99 -5.15
N GLY A 59 -6.79 -3.80 -6.20
CA GLY A 59 -5.77 -3.75 -7.25
C GLY A 59 -5.76 -2.43 -7.98
N ASP A 60 -6.94 -1.94 -8.34
CA ASP A 60 -7.08 -0.65 -9.02
C ASP A 60 -6.57 0.50 -8.13
N ALA A 61 -6.93 0.49 -6.85
CA ALA A 61 -6.50 1.50 -5.90
C ALA A 61 -4.99 1.46 -5.69
N LEU A 62 -4.40 0.27 -5.57
CA LEU A 62 -2.97 0.13 -5.37
C LEU A 62 -2.19 0.58 -6.60
N ASN A 63 -2.66 0.28 -7.79
CA ASN A 63 -2.05 0.77 -9.04
C ASN A 63 -2.09 2.29 -9.12
N LEU A 64 -3.22 2.90 -8.76
CA LEU A 64 -3.35 4.37 -8.74
C LEU A 64 -2.41 4.99 -7.71
N LEU A 65 -2.28 4.38 -6.54
CA LEU A 65 -1.38 4.87 -5.51
C LEU A 65 0.07 4.81 -5.98
N CYS A 66 0.47 3.73 -6.64
CA CYS A 66 1.83 3.60 -7.18
C CYS A 66 2.12 4.69 -8.22
N GLU A 67 1.18 4.95 -9.12
CA GLU A 67 1.32 6.03 -10.10
C GLU A 67 1.51 7.38 -9.41
N TYR A 68 0.67 7.68 -8.42
CA TYR A 68 0.75 8.93 -7.67
C TYR A 68 2.08 9.05 -6.93
N ALA A 69 2.49 7.99 -6.24
CA ALA A 69 3.71 7.99 -5.46
C ALA A 69 4.95 8.16 -6.33
N PHE A 70 4.99 7.48 -7.47
CA PHE A 70 6.17 7.48 -8.33
C PHE A 70 6.21 8.68 -9.27
N ASP A 71 5.06 9.03 -9.87
CA ASP A 71 5.02 10.09 -10.87
C ASP A 71 4.86 11.48 -10.26
N PHE A 72 4.10 11.61 -9.18
CA PHE A 72 3.82 12.90 -8.57
C PHE A 72 4.68 13.19 -7.35
N LEU A 73 4.79 12.23 -6.42
CA LEU A 73 5.61 12.41 -5.23
C LEU A 73 7.08 12.09 -5.46
N SER A 74 7.41 11.48 -6.58
CA SER A 74 8.78 11.10 -6.95
C SER A 74 9.46 10.19 -5.92
N LEU A 75 8.69 9.29 -5.30
CA LEU A 75 9.25 8.34 -4.36
C LEU A 75 10.13 7.32 -5.10
N THR A 76 11.16 6.84 -4.42
CA THR A 76 12.03 5.80 -4.99
C THR A 76 11.43 4.42 -4.83
N GLN A 77 10.66 4.20 -3.78
CA GLN A 77 10.03 2.90 -3.54
C GLN A 77 8.86 3.00 -2.58
N LEU A 78 8.01 1.99 -2.66
CA LEU A 78 6.98 1.68 -1.67
C LEU A 78 7.24 0.29 -1.13
N TYR A 79 6.89 0.06 0.12
CA TYR A 79 7.00 -1.25 0.73
C TYR A 79 5.76 -1.57 1.55
N ALA A 80 5.57 -2.84 1.89
CA ALA A 80 4.41 -3.26 2.68
C ALA A 80 4.77 -4.50 3.51
N HIS A 81 4.15 -4.58 4.69
CA HIS A 81 4.23 -5.75 5.54
C HIS A 81 2.90 -6.50 5.42
N VAL A 82 2.96 -7.77 5.08
CA VAL A 82 1.76 -8.60 4.89
C VAL A 82 1.88 -9.84 5.75
N ALA A 83 0.85 -10.13 6.57
CA ALA A 83 0.82 -11.36 7.33
C ALA A 83 0.94 -12.55 6.39
N VAL A 84 1.82 -13.50 6.70
CA VAL A 84 2.13 -14.62 5.79
C VAL A 84 0.94 -15.52 5.50
N ASP A 85 -0.05 -15.54 6.39
CA ASP A 85 -1.29 -16.31 6.18
C ASP A 85 -2.38 -15.53 5.45
N ASN A 86 -2.11 -14.28 5.05
CA ASN A 86 -3.06 -13.47 4.30
C ASN A 86 -2.78 -13.64 2.80
N ASP A 87 -3.24 -14.75 2.24
CA ASP A 87 -3.00 -15.10 0.83
C ASP A 87 -3.57 -14.08 -0.13
N VAL A 88 -4.70 -13.47 0.20
CA VAL A 88 -5.36 -12.46 -0.64
C VAL A 88 -4.46 -11.25 -0.81
N CYS A 89 -3.92 -10.72 0.29
CA CYS A 89 -2.99 -9.59 0.23
C CYS A 89 -1.66 -9.95 -0.42
N MET A 90 -1.14 -11.15 -0.16
CA MET A 90 0.08 -11.63 -0.82
C MET A 90 -0.07 -11.60 -2.33
N LYS A 91 -1.19 -12.11 -2.84
CA LYS A 91 -1.49 -12.11 -4.27
C LYS A 91 -1.72 -10.71 -4.81
N LEU A 92 -2.38 -9.86 -4.03
CA LEU A 92 -2.65 -8.47 -4.42
C LEU A 92 -1.36 -7.71 -4.68
N PHE A 93 -0.45 -7.71 -3.72
CA PHE A 93 0.81 -6.99 -3.88
C PHE A 93 1.65 -7.57 -5.01
N THR A 94 1.71 -8.89 -5.14
CA THR A 94 2.42 -9.54 -6.23
C THR A 94 1.87 -9.13 -7.60
N SER A 95 0.54 -9.08 -7.73
CA SER A 95 -0.10 -8.72 -9.01
C SER A 95 0.12 -7.26 -9.37
N CYS A 96 0.40 -6.40 -8.41
CA CYS A 96 0.64 -4.98 -8.63
C CYS A 96 2.12 -4.62 -8.75
N GLY A 97 2.98 -5.61 -8.92
CA GLY A 97 4.40 -5.39 -9.19
C GLY A 97 5.28 -5.35 -7.96
N PHE A 98 4.75 -5.63 -6.78
CA PHE A 98 5.55 -5.76 -5.56
C PHE A 98 6.23 -7.12 -5.54
N VAL A 99 7.46 -7.14 -5.04
CA VAL A 99 8.26 -8.36 -4.94
C VAL A 99 8.55 -8.64 -3.47
N GLN A 100 8.34 -9.87 -3.04
CA GLN A 100 8.69 -10.26 -1.68
C GLN A 100 10.20 -10.27 -1.54
N CYS A 101 10.71 -9.48 -0.60
CA CYS A 101 12.16 -9.33 -0.40
C CYS A 101 12.62 -9.76 0.98
N GLY A 102 11.71 -10.16 1.85
CA GLY A 102 12.10 -10.58 3.19
C GLY A 102 10.97 -11.21 3.97
N LEU A 103 11.33 -11.73 5.14
CA LEU A 103 10.42 -12.33 6.09
C LEU A 103 10.81 -11.88 7.50
N LEU A 104 9.86 -11.29 8.20
CA LEU A 104 10.07 -10.78 9.56
C LEU A 104 9.32 -11.68 10.55
N LYS A 105 10.07 -12.31 11.44
CA LYS A 105 9.51 -13.27 12.40
C LYS A 105 8.78 -12.56 13.52
N ASN A 106 7.60 -13.06 13.88
CA ASN A 106 6.78 -12.57 15.00
C ASN A 106 6.55 -11.06 14.93
N TRP A 107 6.38 -10.54 13.73
CA TRP A 107 6.31 -9.10 13.48
C TRP A 107 4.96 -8.50 13.83
N LEU A 108 3.88 -9.28 13.66
CA LEU A 108 2.51 -8.83 13.86
C LEU A 108 1.87 -9.59 15.02
N GLN A 109 1.15 -8.86 15.87
CA GLN A 109 0.33 -9.47 16.92
C GLN A 109 -1.12 -9.37 16.50
N ILE A 110 -1.74 -10.50 16.21
CA ILE A 110 -3.13 -10.56 15.73
C ILE A 110 -3.86 -11.60 16.57
N GLY A 111 -4.93 -11.16 17.25
CA GLY A 111 -5.77 -12.06 18.05
C GLY A 111 -5.03 -12.79 19.16
N GLY A 112 -4.05 -12.15 19.77
CA GLY A 112 -3.25 -12.75 20.84
C GLY A 112 -2.14 -13.67 20.37
N CYS A 113 -1.97 -13.84 19.07
CA CYS A 113 -0.90 -14.65 18.47
C CYS A 113 0.06 -13.77 17.70
N TYR A 114 1.33 -14.15 17.70
CA TYR A 114 2.33 -13.50 16.85
C TYR A 114 2.39 -14.17 15.50
N LYS A 115 2.45 -13.37 14.44
CA LYS A 115 2.52 -13.83 13.07
C LYS A 115 3.72 -13.23 12.36
N ASP A 116 4.30 -14.01 11.47
CA ASP A 116 5.36 -13.53 10.61
C ASP A 116 4.79 -12.60 9.55
N ALA A 117 5.58 -11.64 9.12
CA ALA A 117 5.21 -10.72 8.05
C ALA A 117 6.15 -10.90 6.87
N ALA A 118 5.57 -11.03 5.69
CA ALA A 118 6.32 -10.94 4.45
C ALA A 118 6.55 -9.46 4.13
N LEU A 119 7.77 -9.10 3.78
CA LEU A 119 8.12 -7.75 3.37
C LEU A 119 8.10 -7.70 1.85
N PHE A 120 7.26 -6.82 1.32
CA PHE A 120 7.13 -6.57 -0.12
C PHE A 120 7.69 -5.21 -0.47
N GLN A 121 8.26 -5.11 -1.66
CA GLN A 121 8.93 -3.90 -2.12
C GLN A 121 8.57 -3.66 -3.58
N CYS A 122 8.28 -2.40 -3.92
CA CYS A 122 8.05 -1.98 -5.30
C CYS A 122 8.94 -0.77 -5.58
N LEU A 123 9.91 -0.95 -6.45
CA LEU A 123 10.83 0.12 -6.83
C LEU A 123 10.22 0.96 -7.95
N ASN A 124 10.48 2.27 -7.92
CA ASN A 124 10.04 3.15 -8.98
C ASN A 124 10.80 2.78 -10.27
N PRO A 125 10.08 2.31 -11.32
CA PRO A 125 10.74 1.85 -12.55
C PRO A 125 11.42 2.96 -13.34
N LYS A 126 11.08 4.22 -13.05
CA LYS A 126 11.65 5.37 -13.75
C LYS A 126 12.95 5.88 -13.16
N LEU A 127 13.35 5.34 -11.99
CA LEU A 127 14.57 5.78 -11.34
C LEU A 127 15.73 4.85 -11.72
N ASN A 128 16.68 5.41 -12.45
CA ASN A 128 17.94 4.74 -12.75
C ASN A 128 18.93 5.12 -11.66
N CYS A 129 19.04 4.26 -10.65
CA CYS A 129 20.13 4.36 -9.67
C CYS A 129 21.37 3.74 -10.24
N LYS A 130 22.34 4.56 -10.52
CA LYS A 130 23.66 4.08 -10.90
C LYS A 130 24.64 4.35 -9.78
#